data_d568c319cec70645884e121598b36e9b
#
_entry.id   d568c319cec70645884e121598b36e9b
#
_cell.length_a   1.000
_cell.length_b   1.000
_cell.length_c   1.000
_cell.angle_alpha   90.00
_cell.angle_beta   90.00
_cell.angle_gamma   90.00
#
_symmetry.space_group_name_H-M   'P 1'
#
loop_
_entity.id
_entity.type
_entity.pdbx_description
1 polymer ?
#
loop_
_entity_poly.entity_id
_entity_poly.type
_entity_poly.pdbx_seq_one_letter_code
_entity_poly.pdbx_strand_id
1 'polypeptide(L)'
;FVKEGEILLEIMTDKVSMELEAEEDGYLIAILKGDGETVPVTEVIGYLGEEGENIPTAGGTAPAEAPAPAAAAASADEDKSDAAYDIVVIGGGPAGYVAAIKAAQLGGKIALVEKSELGGTCLNRGCIPTKTYLHNAEIIESIGHAANRGIIIENPSFTVDMDKVLETKNKVVNTLVGGVAGLLRSYGVDVHKGIGTITKDKNVLVNGSELLETKKIILAGGSKVSKINVPGMESSLVMTSDDILEMNEVPENLVIIGGGVVGIELGQAFMTFGSKVTVIEMMDCIVPAMDAEVSKNLRLILERKGMTILTETKLEEIVEENGKLRIKVEGKEDIVADKALLSIGRVPDLEGIGEVEFELDRGRIKVHGNFCSRYLRTR
;
A
#
# COMPACT_ATOMS: atom_id res chain seq x y z
N PHE A 1 -21.11 32.05 5.89
CA PHE A 1 -19.76 32.07 6.45
C PHE A 1 -19.57 30.81 7.31
N VAL A 2 -18.46 30.12 7.12
CA VAL A 2 -18.05 28.93 7.89
C VAL A 2 -16.64 29.17 8.43
N LYS A 3 -16.36 28.60 9.60
CA LYS A 3 -15.04 28.68 10.24
C LYS A 3 -14.26 27.40 10.02
N GLU A 4 -12.93 27.49 10.06
CA GLU A 4 -12.04 26.33 10.09
C GLU A 4 -12.51 25.31 11.15
N GLY A 5 -12.67 24.03 10.74
CA GLY A 5 -13.18 22.95 11.57
C GLY A 5 -14.71 22.87 11.67
N GLU A 6 -15.48 23.76 11.03
CA GLU A 6 -16.94 23.68 10.98
C GLU A 6 -17.40 22.65 9.92
N ILE A 7 -18.37 21.80 10.26
CA ILE A 7 -18.86 20.75 9.35
C ILE A 7 -19.59 21.39 8.17
N LEU A 8 -19.13 21.15 6.96
CA LEU A 8 -19.71 21.65 5.71
C LEU A 8 -20.78 20.73 5.17
N LEU A 9 -20.53 19.42 5.22
CA LEU A 9 -21.45 18.40 4.71
C LEU A 9 -21.09 17.02 5.26
N GLU A 10 -22.05 16.09 5.17
CA GLU A 10 -21.87 14.68 5.47
C GLU A 10 -21.81 13.89 4.15
N ILE A 11 -20.72 13.13 3.94
CA ILE A 11 -20.58 12.22 2.81
C ILE A 11 -20.92 10.83 3.28
N MET A 12 -21.97 10.25 2.73
CA MET A 12 -22.38 8.88 3.00
C MET A 12 -21.87 7.96 1.89
N THR A 13 -21.03 7.01 2.24
CA THR A 13 -20.63 5.92 1.35
C THR A 13 -21.40 4.65 1.75
N ASP A 14 -21.26 3.59 0.97
CA ASP A 14 -21.83 2.27 1.32
C ASP A 14 -21.30 1.67 2.64
N LYS A 15 -20.24 2.26 3.19
CA LYS A 15 -19.54 1.72 4.38
C LYS A 15 -19.36 2.69 5.54
N VAL A 16 -19.29 3.98 5.28
CA VAL A 16 -18.96 5.00 6.29
C VAL A 16 -19.63 6.32 5.96
N SER A 17 -20.23 6.96 6.97
CA SER A 17 -20.53 8.39 6.96
C SER A 17 -19.30 9.15 7.43
N MET A 18 -18.90 10.16 6.67
CA MET A 18 -17.79 11.05 7.00
C MET A 18 -18.29 12.50 6.97
N GLU A 19 -17.98 13.23 8.01
CA GLU A 19 -18.18 14.67 8.05
C GLU A 19 -16.98 15.35 7.35
N LEU A 20 -17.26 16.27 6.44
CA LEU A 20 -16.26 17.12 5.80
C LEU A 20 -16.28 18.48 6.48
N GLU A 21 -15.17 18.82 7.12
CA GLU A 21 -14.98 20.08 7.81
C GLU A 21 -14.36 21.13 6.88
N ALA A 22 -14.60 22.41 7.16
CA ALA A 22 -13.93 23.52 6.48
C ALA A 22 -12.43 23.51 6.83
N GLU A 23 -11.56 23.52 5.82
CA GLU A 23 -10.10 23.57 6.02
C GLU A 23 -9.59 24.98 6.38
N GLU A 24 -10.41 26.03 6.13
CA GLU A 24 -10.11 27.42 6.43
C GLU A 24 -11.41 28.23 6.60
N ASP A 25 -11.31 29.43 7.19
CA ASP A 25 -12.44 30.37 7.29
C ASP A 25 -12.87 30.85 5.89
N GLY A 26 -14.18 30.82 5.57
CA GLY A 26 -14.66 31.25 4.25
C GLY A 26 -16.18 31.30 4.13
N TYR A 27 -16.67 31.64 2.95
CA TYR A 27 -18.08 31.63 2.59
C TYR A 27 -18.37 30.44 1.68
N LEU A 28 -19.40 29.66 1.97
CA LEU A 28 -19.92 28.66 1.04
C LEU A 28 -20.65 29.38 -0.09
N ILE A 29 -19.94 29.63 -1.21
CA ILE A 29 -20.44 30.48 -2.32
C ILE A 29 -21.29 29.68 -3.31
N ALA A 30 -21.14 28.37 -3.39
CA ALA A 30 -22.04 27.53 -4.20
C ALA A 30 -22.10 26.10 -3.67
N ILE A 31 -23.31 25.53 -3.77
CA ILE A 31 -23.57 24.10 -3.60
C ILE A 31 -24.01 23.60 -4.98
N LEU A 32 -23.20 22.71 -5.59
CA LEU A 32 -23.46 22.18 -6.92
C LEU A 32 -24.24 20.88 -6.88
N LYS A 33 -24.26 20.20 -5.75
CA LYS A 33 -24.98 18.94 -5.52
C LYS A 33 -25.83 19.07 -4.28
N GLY A 34 -27.08 18.63 -4.39
CA GLY A 34 -28.05 18.70 -3.31
C GLY A 34 -27.99 17.52 -2.35
N ASP A 35 -28.73 17.64 -1.25
CA ASP A 35 -28.87 16.60 -0.26
C ASP A 35 -29.43 15.30 -0.87
N GLY A 36 -28.77 14.16 -0.57
CA GLY A 36 -29.14 12.84 -1.08
C GLY A 36 -28.71 12.52 -2.52
N GLU A 37 -28.01 13.43 -3.22
CA GLU A 37 -27.48 13.14 -4.55
C GLU A 37 -26.23 12.25 -4.50
N THR A 38 -26.21 11.22 -5.35
CA THR A 38 -25.03 10.38 -5.53
C THR A 38 -24.07 11.00 -6.54
N VAL A 39 -22.83 11.25 -6.14
CA VAL A 39 -21.82 11.87 -6.99
C VAL A 39 -20.61 10.94 -7.18
N PRO A 40 -20.02 10.90 -8.40
CA PRO A 40 -18.76 10.21 -8.61
C PRO A 40 -17.63 10.81 -7.77
N VAL A 41 -16.69 9.96 -7.34
CA VAL A 41 -15.47 10.41 -6.68
C VAL A 41 -14.73 11.39 -7.61
N THR A 42 -14.27 12.53 -7.08
CA THR A 42 -13.58 13.63 -7.78
C THR A 42 -14.50 14.65 -8.48
N GLU A 43 -15.81 14.53 -8.42
CA GLU A 43 -16.71 15.57 -8.91
C GLU A 43 -16.79 16.73 -7.89
N VAL A 44 -16.76 17.97 -8.38
CA VAL A 44 -16.89 19.16 -7.53
C VAL A 44 -18.32 19.28 -7.03
N ILE A 45 -18.49 19.30 -5.70
CA ILE A 45 -19.80 19.31 -5.04
C ILE A 45 -20.20 20.70 -4.53
N GLY A 46 -19.23 21.62 -4.40
CA GLY A 46 -19.45 22.99 -3.96
C GLY A 46 -18.19 23.83 -4.01
N TYR A 47 -18.29 25.11 -3.73
CA TYR A 47 -17.17 26.05 -3.66
C TYR A 47 -17.18 26.80 -2.34
N LEU A 48 -16.02 26.89 -1.71
CA LEU A 48 -15.70 27.77 -0.59
C LEU A 48 -14.84 28.93 -1.10
N GLY A 49 -15.06 30.16 -0.64
CA GLY A 49 -14.27 31.29 -1.07
C GLY A 49 -14.59 32.59 -0.30
N GLU A 50 -14.20 33.74 -0.82
CA GLU A 50 -14.47 35.03 -0.21
C GLU A 50 -15.90 35.56 -0.52
N GLU A 51 -16.44 36.45 0.31
CA GLU A 51 -17.77 37.03 0.13
C GLU A 51 -17.88 37.79 -1.20
N GLY A 52 -18.75 37.31 -2.10
CA GLY A 52 -18.97 37.91 -3.41
C GLY A 52 -18.01 37.42 -4.52
N GLU A 53 -17.21 36.44 -4.26
CA GLU A 53 -16.35 35.80 -5.27
C GLU A 53 -17.18 35.13 -6.35
N ASN A 54 -16.76 35.27 -7.62
CA ASN A 54 -17.45 34.67 -8.75
C ASN A 54 -17.14 33.19 -8.88
N ILE A 55 -18.19 32.39 -8.97
CA ILE A 55 -18.07 30.94 -9.20
C ILE A 55 -17.41 30.73 -10.58
N PRO A 56 -16.36 29.88 -10.68
CA PRO A 56 -15.82 29.44 -11.95
C PRO A 56 -16.92 28.73 -12.76
N THR A 57 -17.32 29.29 -13.89
CA THR A 57 -18.27 28.63 -14.80
C THR A 57 -17.69 27.29 -15.25
N ALA A 58 -18.47 26.24 -15.11
CA ALA A 58 -18.11 24.87 -15.48
C ALA A 58 -17.60 24.85 -16.93
N GLY A 59 -16.31 24.68 -17.12
CA GLY A 59 -15.69 24.59 -18.45
C GLY A 59 -14.30 25.19 -18.49
N GLY A 60 -13.31 24.52 -17.91
CA GLY A 60 -11.90 24.72 -18.27
C GLY A 60 -11.12 25.72 -17.41
N THR A 61 -9.92 25.30 -17.10
CA THR A 61 -8.75 26.03 -16.57
C THR A 61 -8.64 26.20 -15.06
N ALA A 62 -7.46 25.85 -14.60
CA ALA A 62 -6.96 25.80 -13.24
C ALA A 62 -7.20 27.07 -12.40
N PRO A 63 -7.30 26.92 -11.06
CA PRO A 63 -7.38 28.05 -10.14
C PRO A 63 -6.08 28.83 -10.09
N ALA A 64 -6.24 30.14 -9.96
CA ALA A 64 -5.17 31.13 -9.81
C ALA A 64 -4.34 30.90 -8.52
N GLU A 65 -3.09 31.29 -8.62
CA GLU A 65 -2.03 31.30 -7.64
C GLU A 65 -2.45 31.54 -6.17
N ALA A 66 -2.18 30.53 -5.34
CA ALA A 66 -2.03 30.72 -3.90
C ALA A 66 -0.63 31.30 -3.60
N PRO A 67 -0.46 32.18 -2.59
CA PRO A 67 0.82 32.80 -2.29
C PRO A 67 1.87 31.76 -1.88
N ALA A 68 3.04 31.87 -2.46
CA ALA A 68 4.18 30.99 -2.25
C ALA A 68 4.61 30.97 -0.77
N PRO A 69 4.80 29.79 -0.17
CA PRO A 69 5.48 29.70 1.12
C PRO A 69 6.95 30.08 0.96
N ALA A 70 7.45 30.85 1.93
CA ALA A 70 8.81 31.38 1.97
C ALA A 70 9.86 30.28 1.71
N ALA A 71 10.77 30.57 0.78
CA ALA A 71 11.87 29.73 0.38
C ALA A 71 12.79 29.40 1.56
N ALA A 72 12.79 28.14 1.98
CA ALA A 72 13.87 27.59 2.78
C ALA A 72 15.10 27.40 1.87
N ALA A 73 16.24 27.88 2.31
CA ALA A 73 17.50 27.98 1.59
C ALA A 73 17.87 26.66 0.89
N ALA A 74 17.88 26.68 -0.43
CA ALA A 74 18.42 25.63 -1.27
C ALA A 74 19.95 25.66 -1.18
N SER A 75 20.56 24.53 -0.86
CA SER A 75 21.99 24.29 -1.13
C SER A 75 22.22 24.43 -2.63
N ALA A 76 23.30 25.11 -3.03
CA ALA A 76 23.68 25.35 -4.40
C ALA A 76 23.82 24.04 -5.17
N ASP A 77 22.81 23.67 -5.94
CA ASP A 77 22.89 22.72 -7.05
C ASP A 77 23.17 23.50 -8.34
N GLU A 78 23.97 22.91 -9.21
CA GLU A 78 24.29 23.46 -10.54
C GLU A 78 23.00 23.85 -11.28
N ASP A 79 23.01 25.02 -11.89
CA ASP A 79 21.84 25.64 -12.58
C ASP A 79 21.39 24.77 -13.77
N LYS A 80 20.38 23.91 -13.54
CA LYS A 80 19.71 23.10 -14.58
C LYS A 80 18.42 23.80 -15.04
N SER A 81 18.46 25.11 -15.30
CA SER A 81 17.31 25.90 -15.68
C SER A 81 16.54 25.33 -16.89
N ASP A 82 17.24 24.68 -17.82
CA ASP A 82 16.70 24.19 -19.10
C ASP A 82 16.35 22.68 -19.09
N ALA A 83 16.39 22.02 -17.93
CA ALA A 83 16.04 20.59 -17.84
C ALA A 83 14.59 20.34 -18.30
N ALA A 84 14.39 19.19 -18.99
CA ALA A 84 13.10 18.82 -19.57
C ALA A 84 11.99 18.64 -18.51
N TYR A 85 12.38 18.26 -17.27
CA TYR A 85 11.46 18.06 -16.14
C TYR A 85 11.95 18.81 -14.89
N ASP A 86 11.00 19.33 -14.11
CA ASP A 86 11.31 19.86 -12.79
C ASP A 86 11.62 18.73 -11.80
N ILE A 87 10.86 17.63 -11.89
CA ILE A 87 11.04 16.45 -11.05
C ILE A 87 10.81 15.19 -11.87
N VAL A 88 11.72 14.22 -11.72
CA VAL A 88 11.48 12.83 -12.12
C VAL A 88 11.30 11.98 -10.88
N VAL A 89 10.18 11.26 -10.81
CA VAL A 89 9.85 10.33 -9.73
C VAL A 89 10.18 8.92 -10.16
N ILE A 90 11.01 8.20 -9.42
CA ILE A 90 11.35 6.79 -9.67
C ILE A 90 10.53 5.91 -8.74
N GLY A 91 9.57 5.17 -9.30
CA GLY A 91 8.62 4.31 -8.62
C GLY A 91 7.21 4.87 -8.58
N GLY A 92 6.23 4.11 -9.08
CA GLY A 92 4.81 4.48 -9.18
C GLY A 92 3.93 3.92 -8.07
N GLY A 93 4.52 3.51 -6.92
CA GLY A 93 3.80 3.12 -5.71
C GLY A 93 3.17 4.33 -4.99
N PRO A 94 2.51 4.11 -3.81
CA PRO A 94 1.80 5.18 -3.09
C PRO A 94 2.64 6.44 -2.84
N ALA A 95 3.90 6.30 -2.45
CA ALA A 95 4.77 7.44 -2.27
C ALA A 95 5.03 8.19 -3.59
N GLY A 96 5.26 7.44 -4.68
CA GLY A 96 5.63 8.02 -5.97
C GLY A 96 4.46 8.70 -6.69
N TYR A 97 3.32 8.00 -6.88
CA TYR A 97 2.22 8.61 -7.61
C TYR A 97 1.60 9.79 -6.84
N VAL A 98 1.54 9.72 -5.50
CA VAL A 98 1.06 10.87 -4.68
C VAL A 98 2.00 12.06 -4.81
N ALA A 99 3.32 11.83 -4.72
CA ALA A 99 4.30 12.89 -4.89
C ALA A 99 4.26 13.50 -6.30
N ALA A 100 4.11 12.68 -7.35
CA ALA A 100 4.01 13.13 -8.73
C ALA A 100 2.77 14.01 -8.96
N ILE A 101 1.60 13.56 -8.50
CA ILE A 101 0.35 14.31 -8.59
C ILE A 101 0.49 15.63 -7.83
N LYS A 102 0.99 15.60 -6.58
CA LYS A 102 1.14 16.83 -5.79
C LYS A 102 2.11 17.81 -6.43
N ALA A 103 3.23 17.34 -6.96
CA ALA A 103 4.18 18.21 -7.66
C ALA A 103 3.59 18.82 -8.94
N ALA A 104 2.78 18.06 -9.69
CA ALA A 104 2.07 18.57 -10.87
C ALA A 104 1.00 19.62 -10.48
N GLN A 105 0.26 19.40 -9.40
CA GLN A 105 -0.69 20.39 -8.84
C GLN A 105 -0.01 21.72 -8.45
N LEU A 106 1.27 21.66 -8.07
CA LEU A 106 2.07 22.84 -7.76
C LEU A 106 2.69 23.50 -9.02
N GLY A 107 2.29 23.08 -10.22
CA GLY A 107 2.72 23.65 -11.50
C GLY A 107 4.02 23.08 -12.06
N GLY A 108 4.59 22.04 -11.45
CA GLY A 108 5.81 21.39 -11.94
C GLY A 108 5.56 20.53 -13.19
N LYS A 109 6.54 20.47 -14.09
CA LYS A 109 6.58 19.50 -15.19
C LYS A 109 7.21 18.19 -14.67
N ILE A 110 6.40 17.14 -14.59
CA ILE A 110 6.74 15.91 -13.86
C ILE A 110 6.78 14.70 -14.79
N ALA A 111 7.82 13.87 -14.64
CA ALA A 111 7.83 12.50 -15.16
C ALA A 111 7.81 11.51 -14.00
N LEU A 112 7.16 10.36 -14.22
CA LEU A 112 7.14 9.22 -13.30
C LEU A 112 7.60 7.98 -14.04
N VAL A 113 8.59 7.28 -13.49
CA VAL A 113 9.13 6.04 -14.07
C VAL A 113 8.69 4.87 -13.20
N GLU A 114 7.98 3.87 -13.80
CA GLU A 114 7.53 2.68 -13.10
C GLU A 114 7.91 1.41 -13.85
N LYS A 115 8.58 0.49 -13.14
CA LYS A 115 9.10 -0.75 -13.74
C LYS A 115 8.04 -1.83 -13.94
N SER A 116 7.01 -1.85 -13.09
CA SER A 116 5.93 -2.83 -13.18
C SER A 116 4.56 -2.16 -13.29
N GLU A 117 3.73 -2.17 -12.25
CA GLU A 117 2.38 -1.61 -12.29
C GLU A 117 2.26 -0.36 -11.42
N LEU A 118 1.54 0.66 -11.91
CA LEU A 118 1.15 1.80 -11.10
C LEU A 118 0.39 1.35 -9.85
N GLY A 119 0.52 2.10 -8.76
CA GLY A 119 -0.04 1.72 -7.47
C GLY A 119 0.92 0.87 -6.61
N GLY A 120 1.99 0.30 -7.22
CA GLY A 120 3.05 -0.43 -6.55
C GLY A 120 2.55 -1.59 -5.68
N THR A 121 3.28 -1.92 -4.63
CA THR A 121 2.95 -3.04 -3.74
C THR A 121 1.55 -2.89 -3.13
N CYS A 122 1.18 -1.72 -2.66
CA CYS A 122 -0.09 -1.53 -1.94
C CYS A 122 -1.32 -1.90 -2.79
N LEU A 123 -1.42 -1.38 -4.02
CA LEU A 123 -2.59 -1.62 -4.87
C LEU A 123 -2.57 -3.01 -5.48
N ASN A 124 -1.39 -3.50 -5.92
CA ASN A 124 -1.32 -4.70 -6.73
C ASN A 124 -1.13 -5.99 -5.94
N ARG A 125 -0.35 -5.94 -4.83
CA ARG A 125 0.08 -7.16 -4.11
C ARG A 125 0.24 -6.96 -2.59
N GLY A 126 -0.52 -6.03 -2.01
CA GLY A 126 -0.46 -5.71 -0.57
C GLY A 126 -1.81 -5.29 -0.02
N CYS A 127 -1.98 -4.01 0.29
CA CYS A 127 -3.15 -3.48 1.01
C CYS A 127 -4.48 -3.87 0.35
N ILE A 128 -4.65 -3.56 -0.93
CA ILE A 128 -5.94 -3.73 -1.61
C ILE A 128 -6.33 -5.20 -1.77
N PRO A 129 -5.48 -6.09 -2.35
CA PRO A 129 -5.84 -7.50 -2.44
C PRO A 129 -6.07 -8.15 -1.07
N THR A 130 -5.24 -7.81 -0.05
CA THR A 130 -5.44 -8.33 1.31
C THR A 130 -6.77 -7.87 1.90
N LYS A 131 -7.15 -6.59 1.74
CA LYS A 131 -8.43 -6.06 2.24
C LYS A 131 -9.62 -6.67 1.49
N THR A 132 -9.47 -7.00 0.22
CA THR A 132 -10.50 -7.74 -0.52
C THR A 132 -10.72 -9.14 0.07
N TYR A 133 -9.66 -9.85 0.44
CA TYR A 133 -9.78 -11.16 1.12
C TYR A 133 -10.40 -11.03 2.51
N LEU A 134 -9.96 -10.04 3.28
CA LEU A 134 -10.53 -9.79 4.61
C LEU A 134 -12.02 -9.41 4.54
N HIS A 135 -12.43 -8.65 3.53
CA HIS A 135 -13.84 -8.33 3.32
C HIS A 135 -14.68 -9.57 3.03
N ASN A 136 -14.17 -10.50 2.21
CA ASN A 136 -14.84 -11.79 2.00
C ASN A 136 -14.93 -12.60 3.30
N ALA A 137 -13.86 -12.59 4.11
CA ALA A 137 -13.85 -13.23 5.42
C ALA A 137 -14.89 -12.61 6.37
N GLU A 138 -15.02 -11.28 6.37
CA GLU A 138 -16.03 -10.55 7.14
C GLU A 138 -17.47 -10.95 6.76
N ILE A 139 -17.76 -11.15 5.47
CA ILE A 139 -19.05 -11.65 4.99
C ILE A 139 -19.35 -13.03 5.60
N ILE A 140 -18.36 -13.94 5.56
CA ILE A 140 -18.52 -15.29 6.15
C ILE A 140 -18.77 -15.20 7.66
N GLU A 141 -18.00 -14.39 8.37
CA GLU A 141 -18.19 -14.18 9.82
C GLU A 141 -19.57 -13.58 10.12
N SER A 142 -20.03 -12.64 9.30
CA SER A 142 -21.35 -12.01 9.46
C SER A 142 -22.48 -13.03 9.28
N ILE A 143 -22.37 -13.95 8.34
CA ILE A 143 -23.30 -15.07 8.16
C ILE A 143 -23.32 -15.94 9.43
N GLY A 144 -22.13 -16.30 9.96
CA GLY A 144 -22.01 -17.09 11.19
C GLY A 144 -22.63 -16.44 12.43
N HIS A 145 -22.66 -15.10 12.48
CA HIS A 145 -23.21 -14.34 13.59
C HIS A 145 -24.65 -13.83 13.36
N ALA A 146 -25.26 -14.11 12.22
CA ALA A 146 -26.58 -13.61 11.82
C ALA A 146 -27.69 -13.97 12.85
N ALA A 147 -27.64 -15.17 13.42
CA ALA A 147 -28.56 -15.64 14.42
C ALA A 147 -28.60 -14.76 15.69
N ASN A 148 -27.46 -14.20 16.10
CA ASN A 148 -27.37 -13.31 17.25
C ASN A 148 -28.14 -11.98 17.03
N ARG A 149 -28.46 -11.67 15.78
CA ARG A 149 -29.23 -10.50 15.36
C ARG A 149 -30.68 -10.86 14.97
N GLY A 150 -31.13 -12.09 15.22
CA GLY A 150 -32.46 -12.57 14.88
C GLY A 150 -32.64 -12.99 13.41
N ILE A 151 -31.57 -13.10 12.65
CA ILE A 151 -31.59 -13.58 11.27
C ILE A 151 -31.23 -15.06 11.26
N ILE A 152 -32.24 -15.90 11.02
CA ILE A 152 -32.07 -17.37 11.00
C ILE A 152 -31.72 -17.82 9.59
N ILE A 153 -30.52 -18.39 9.43
CA ILE A 153 -30.06 -19.00 8.17
C ILE A 153 -30.20 -20.51 8.36
N GLU A 154 -31.09 -21.13 7.60
CA GLU A 154 -31.23 -22.59 7.58
C GLU A 154 -30.05 -23.19 6.77
N ASN A 155 -29.30 -24.13 7.37
CA ASN A 155 -28.13 -24.79 6.77
C ASN A 155 -27.03 -23.78 6.30
N PRO A 156 -26.29 -23.13 7.20
CA PRO A 156 -25.27 -22.15 6.87
C PRO A 156 -23.97 -22.79 6.32
N SER A 157 -24.08 -23.86 5.51
CA SER A 157 -22.93 -24.42 4.82
C SER A 157 -22.54 -23.54 3.64
N PHE A 158 -21.25 -23.27 3.52
CA PHE A 158 -20.69 -22.53 2.38
C PHE A 158 -19.41 -23.21 1.89
N THR A 159 -19.06 -22.94 0.66
CA THR A 159 -17.76 -23.24 0.07
C THR A 159 -17.13 -21.96 -0.45
N VAL A 160 -15.82 -21.83 -0.35
CA VAL A 160 -15.09 -20.70 -0.91
C VAL A 160 -14.63 -21.06 -2.31
N ASP A 161 -15.14 -20.38 -3.30
CA ASP A 161 -14.69 -20.46 -4.70
C ASP A 161 -13.52 -19.50 -4.88
N MET A 162 -12.28 -20.01 -4.78
CA MET A 162 -11.08 -19.19 -4.86
C MET A 162 -10.86 -18.56 -6.24
N ASP A 163 -11.32 -19.21 -7.33
CA ASP A 163 -11.24 -18.59 -8.67
C ASP A 163 -12.10 -17.32 -8.72
N LYS A 164 -13.28 -17.35 -8.09
CA LYS A 164 -14.16 -16.18 -7.99
C LYS A 164 -13.62 -15.11 -7.04
N VAL A 165 -12.97 -15.52 -5.95
CA VAL A 165 -12.26 -14.61 -5.04
C VAL A 165 -11.14 -13.87 -5.78
N LEU A 166 -10.32 -14.59 -6.56
CA LEU A 166 -9.26 -14.01 -7.39
C LEU A 166 -9.82 -13.06 -8.45
N GLU A 167 -10.88 -13.46 -9.18
CA GLU A 167 -11.52 -12.60 -10.17
C GLU A 167 -11.98 -11.27 -9.54
N THR A 168 -12.63 -11.34 -8.37
CA THR A 168 -13.11 -10.16 -7.65
C THR A 168 -11.96 -9.29 -7.18
N LYS A 169 -10.92 -9.89 -6.59
CA LYS A 169 -9.69 -9.19 -6.19
C LYS A 169 -9.06 -8.47 -7.38
N ASN A 170 -8.88 -9.15 -8.50
CA ASN A 170 -8.27 -8.58 -9.70
C ASN A 170 -9.11 -7.43 -10.28
N LYS A 171 -10.43 -7.53 -10.25
CA LYS A 171 -11.31 -6.45 -10.67
C LYS A 171 -11.14 -5.20 -9.81
N VAL A 172 -11.09 -5.35 -8.48
CA VAL A 172 -10.86 -4.23 -7.55
C VAL A 172 -9.51 -3.59 -7.80
N VAL A 173 -8.44 -4.39 -7.89
CA VAL A 173 -7.07 -3.93 -8.16
C VAL A 173 -7.02 -3.15 -9.48
N ASN A 174 -7.53 -3.72 -10.57
CA ASN A 174 -7.51 -3.09 -11.90
C ASN A 174 -8.29 -1.76 -11.92
N THR A 175 -9.41 -1.69 -11.21
CA THR A 175 -10.19 -0.45 -11.10
C THR A 175 -9.36 0.66 -10.43
N LEU A 176 -8.71 0.36 -9.32
CA LEU A 176 -7.91 1.35 -8.59
C LEU A 176 -6.62 1.74 -9.34
N VAL A 177 -5.94 0.77 -9.96
CA VAL A 177 -4.75 1.05 -10.79
C VAL A 177 -5.13 1.93 -11.99
N GLY A 178 -6.27 1.63 -12.64
CA GLY A 178 -6.83 2.47 -13.70
C GLY A 178 -7.15 3.89 -13.24
N GLY A 179 -7.69 4.04 -12.02
CA GLY A 179 -7.94 5.33 -11.38
C GLY A 179 -6.66 6.14 -11.18
N VAL A 180 -5.60 5.53 -10.64
CA VAL A 180 -4.29 6.19 -10.50
C VAL A 180 -3.71 6.62 -11.84
N ALA A 181 -3.80 5.76 -12.87
CA ALA A 181 -3.35 6.10 -14.22
C ALA A 181 -4.15 7.27 -14.81
N GLY A 182 -5.47 7.29 -14.57
CA GLY A 182 -6.35 8.40 -14.94
C GLY A 182 -5.97 9.72 -14.27
N LEU A 183 -5.73 9.69 -12.96
CA LEU A 183 -5.30 10.87 -12.19
C LEU A 183 -3.94 11.41 -12.68
N LEU A 184 -2.93 10.56 -12.83
CA LEU A 184 -1.62 10.98 -13.34
C LEU A 184 -1.77 11.69 -14.71
N ARG A 185 -2.57 11.12 -15.61
CA ARG A 185 -2.85 11.71 -16.93
C ARG A 185 -3.57 13.05 -16.81
N SER A 186 -4.58 13.17 -15.95
CA SER A 186 -5.37 14.41 -15.79
C SER A 186 -4.52 15.57 -15.26
N TYR A 187 -3.50 15.28 -14.47
CA TYR A 187 -2.54 16.28 -14.00
C TYR A 187 -1.32 16.47 -14.92
N GLY A 188 -1.31 15.85 -16.11
CA GLY A 188 -0.23 16.01 -17.08
C GLY A 188 1.12 15.40 -16.67
N VAL A 189 1.10 14.36 -15.83
CA VAL A 189 2.32 13.63 -15.47
C VAL A 189 2.69 12.67 -16.60
N ASP A 190 3.92 12.77 -17.13
CA ASP A 190 4.45 11.88 -18.14
C ASP A 190 4.87 10.56 -17.48
N VAL A 191 4.18 9.46 -17.80
CA VAL A 191 4.47 8.14 -17.23
C VAL A 191 5.31 7.30 -18.19
N HIS A 192 6.52 6.93 -17.75
CA HIS A 192 7.47 6.09 -18.48
C HIS A 192 7.48 4.68 -17.89
N LYS A 193 7.20 3.68 -18.71
CA LYS A 193 7.27 2.27 -18.30
C LYS A 193 8.71 1.76 -18.40
N GLY A 194 9.32 1.40 -17.29
CA GLY A 194 10.66 0.86 -17.27
C GLY A 194 11.40 1.02 -15.96
N ILE A 195 12.66 0.57 -15.97
CA ILE A 195 13.58 0.71 -14.84
C ILE A 195 14.27 2.07 -14.95
N GLY A 196 14.02 2.95 -13.98
CA GLY A 196 14.68 4.24 -13.88
C GLY A 196 15.96 4.12 -13.06
N THR A 197 17.11 4.50 -13.64
CA THR A 197 18.41 4.54 -12.97
C THR A 197 18.95 5.96 -12.91
N ILE A 198 19.59 6.33 -11.81
CA ILE A 198 20.18 7.67 -11.63
C ILE A 198 21.56 7.68 -12.25
N THR A 199 21.81 8.62 -13.18
CA THR A 199 23.10 8.84 -13.83
C THR A 199 24.06 9.65 -12.95
N LYS A 200 25.35 9.69 -13.33
CA LYS A 200 26.37 10.54 -12.66
C LYS A 200 25.98 12.02 -12.64
N ASP A 201 25.34 12.49 -13.71
CA ASP A 201 24.89 13.87 -13.86
C ASP A 201 23.53 14.15 -13.19
N LYS A 202 23.09 13.23 -12.32
CA LYS A 202 21.81 13.35 -11.59
C LYS A 202 20.59 13.52 -12.51
N ASN A 203 20.58 12.82 -13.64
CA ASN A 203 19.42 12.62 -14.49
C ASN A 203 18.89 11.20 -14.33
N VAL A 204 17.79 10.87 -14.96
CA VAL A 204 17.21 9.52 -14.90
C VAL A 204 17.27 8.87 -16.27
N LEU A 205 17.89 7.68 -16.34
CA LEU A 205 17.95 6.87 -17.54
C LEU A 205 16.93 5.74 -17.44
N VAL A 206 15.97 5.70 -18.36
CA VAL A 206 14.91 4.67 -18.41
C VAL A 206 15.37 3.54 -19.33
N ASN A 207 15.35 2.31 -18.81
CA ASN A 207 15.75 1.09 -19.53
C ASN A 207 17.15 1.19 -20.20
N GLY A 208 18.05 2.01 -19.66
CA GLY A 208 19.40 2.19 -20.20
C GLY A 208 19.49 2.96 -21.54
N SER A 209 18.41 3.55 -22.02
CA SER A 209 18.36 4.17 -23.36
C SER A 209 17.68 5.55 -23.43
N GLU A 210 16.64 5.81 -22.66
CA GLU A 210 15.92 7.08 -22.66
C GLU A 210 16.38 7.95 -21.50
N LEU A 211 17.00 9.09 -21.81
CA LEU A 211 17.47 10.04 -20.80
C LEU A 211 16.41 11.07 -20.48
N LEU A 212 16.01 11.16 -19.22
CA LEU A 212 15.12 12.19 -18.67
C LEU A 212 15.99 13.21 -17.91
N GLU A 213 16.20 14.37 -18.51
CA GLU A 213 16.87 15.49 -17.85
C GLU A 213 15.97 16.13 -16.81
N THR A 214 16.46 16.30 -15.58
CA THR A 214 15.65 16.76 -14.46
C THR A 214 16.42 17.65 -13.50
N LYS A 215 15.71 18.58 -12.88
CA LYS A 215 16.27 19.41 -11.80
C LYS A 215 16.36 18.65 -10.49
N LYS A 216 15.38 17.79 -10.19
CA LYS A 216 15.32 17.01 -8.95
C LYS A 216 14.81 15.60 -9.19
N ILE A 217 15.18 14.68 -8.31
CA ILE A 217 14.74 13.29 -8.34
C ILE A 217 14.06 12.95 -7.02
N ILE A 218 12.88 12.32 -7.11
CA ILE A 218 12.23 11.67 -5.97
C ILE A 218 12.40 10.16 -6.13
N LEU A 219 13.13 9.55 -5.20
CA LEU A 219 13.33 8.10 -5.18
C LEU A 219 12.26 7.44 -4.32
N ALA A 220 11.30 6.77 -4.96
CA ALA A 220 10.19 6.05 -4.37
C ALA A 220 10.21 4.56 -4.75
N GLY A 221 11.40 3.93 -4.79
CA GLY A 221 11.65 2.58 -5.29
C GLY A 221 10.96 1.45 -4.52
N GLY A 222 10.36 1.74 -3.36
CA GLY A 222 9.57 0.79 -2.59
C GLY A 222 10.41 -0.22 -1.82
N SER A 223 9.87 -1.43 -1.67
CA SER A 223 10.45 -2.49 -0.85
C SER A 223 10.17 -3.87 -1.44
N LYS A 224 10.98 -4.85 -1.05
CA LYS A 224 10.81 -6.28 -1.38
C LYS A 224 10.69 -7.12 -0.12
N VAL A 225 10.14 -8.32 -0.26
CA VAL A 225 9.99 -9.28 0.85
C VAL A 225 11.37 -9.62 1.42
N SER A 226 11.48 -9.63 2.74
CA SER A 226 12.68 -10.06 3.44
C SER A 226 12.87 -11.57 3.27
N LYS A 227 14.13 -11.98 3.07
CA LYS A 227 14.50 -13.40 3.01
C LYS A 227 15.28 -13.78 4.25
N ILE A 228 15.15 -15.03 4.67
CA ILE A 228 15.98 -15.64 5.73
C ILE A 228 16.74 -16.84 5.14
N ASN A 229 17.91 -17.07 5.69
CA ASN A 229 18.73 -18.21 5.30
C ASN A 229 18.47 -19.38 6.27
N VAL A 230 17.37 -20.10 6.01
CA VAL A 230 16.98 -21.32 6.72
C VAL A 230 16.87 -22.44 5.69
N PRO A 231 17.40 -23.63 5.94
CA PRO A 231 17.29 -24.76 5.00
C PRO A 231 15.84 -25.04 4.64
N GLY A 232 15.56 -25.26 3.35
CA GLY A 232 14.23 -25.59 2.83
C GLY A 232 13.34 -24.39 2.49
N MET A 233 13.82 -23.14 2.67
CA MET A 233 13.07 -21.94 2.29
C MET A 233 12.87 -21.80 0.77
N GLU A 234 13.60 -22.53 -0.04
CA GLU A 234 13.50 -22.57 -1.50
C GLU A 234 12.38 -23.47 -2.03
N SER A 235 11.70 -24.24 -1.16
CA SER A 235 10.56 -25.06 -1.56
C SER A 235 9.46 -24.22 -2.20
N SER A 236 8.85 -24.72 -3.27
CA SER A 236 7.70 -24.08 -3.95
C SER A 236 6.44 -24.03 -3.09
N LEU A 237 6.40 -24.75 -1.98
CA LEU A 237 5.32 -24.72 -0.99
C LEU A 237 5.50 -23.58 0.04
N VAL A 238 6.69 -22.95 0.07
CA VAL A 238 6.96 -21.75 0.86
C VAL A 238 6.70 -20.53 -0.01
N MET A 239 5.70 -19.75 0.35
CA MET A 239 5.17 -18.65 -0.43
C MET A 239 5.49 -17.31 0.22
N THR A 240 5.56 -16.28 -0.59
CA THR A 240 5.55 -14.88 -0.15
C THR A 240 4.11 -14.34 -0.08
N SER A 241 3.96 -13.09 0.41
CA SER A 241 2.67 -12.38 0.35
C SER A 241 2.16 -12.20 -1.09
N ASP A 242 3.06 -12.10 -2.06
CA ASP A 242 2.69 -11.92 -3.45
C ASP A 242 2.12 -13.24 -4.02
N ASP A 243 2.72 -14.37 -3.66
CA ASP A 243 2.32 -15.70 -4.14
C ASP A 243 0.96 -16.15 -3.55
N ILE A 244 0.75 -15.97 -2.24
CA ILE A 244 -0.48 -16.42 -1.57
C ILE A 244 -1.71 -15.62 -2.04
N LEU A 245 -1.53 -14.36 -2.47
CA LEU A 245 -2.60 -13.53 -3.04
C LEU A 245 -2.99 -13.94 -4.47
N GLU A 246 -2.23 -14.80 -5.11
CA GLU A 246 -2.54 -15.40 -6.43
C GLU A 246 -2.94 -16.87 -6.33
N MET A 247 -3.01 -17.42 -5.13
CA MET A 247 -3.36 -18.83 -4.91
C MET A 247 -4.85 -19.08 -5.13
N ASN A 248 -5.18 -20.11 -5.91
CA ASN A 248 -6.54 -20.50 -6.26
C ASN A 248 -7.12 -21.66 -5.43
N GLU A 249 -6.47 -21.99 -4.34
CA GLU A 249 -6.91 -23.03 -3.41
C GLU A 249 -6.83 -22.57 -1.96
N VAL A 250 -7.62 -23.19 -1.08
CA VAL A 250 -7.50 -23.00 0.36
C VAL A 250 -6.76 -24.19 0.94
N PRO A 251 -5.50 -24.04 1.42
CA PRO A 251 -4.76 -25.16 2.01
C PRO A 251 -5.42 -25.60 3.31
N GLU A 252 -5.43 -26.90 3.61
CA GLU A 252 -5.99 -27.38 4.88
C GLU A 252 -5.18 -26.87 6.08
N ASN A 253 -3.83 -26.95 5.98
CA ASN A 253 -2.91 -26.53 7.04
C ASN A 253 -1.96 -25.45 6.48
N LEU A 254 -2.06 -24.24 6.96
CA LEU A 254 -1.23 -23.10 6.59
C LEU A 254 -0.36 -22.67 7.77
N VAL A 255 0.95 -22.63 7.58
CA VAL A 255 1.88 -22.08 8.56
C VAL A 255 2.29 -20.68 8.13
N ILE A 256 2.22 -19.72 9.05
CA ILE A 256 2.69 -18.34 8.86
C ILE A 256 4.02 -18.18 9.60
N ILE A 257 5.07 -17.83 8.87
CA ILE A 257 6.40 -17.55 9.42
C ILE A 257 6.53 -16.04 9.56
N GLY A 258 6.40 -15.54 10.80
CA GLY A 258 6.36 -14.13 11.16
C GLY A 258 4.97 -13.63 11.52
N GLY A 259 4.80 -13.21 12.78
CA GLY A 259 3.55 -12.70 13.36
C GLY A 259 3.32 -11.19 13.13
N GLY A 260 3.92 -10.60 12.09
CA GLY A 260 3.67 -9.22 11.69
C GLY A 260 2.30 -9.02 11.03
N VAL A 261 1.95 -7.75 10.72
CA VAL A 261 0.63 -7.37 10.19
C VAL A 261 0.25 -8.19 8.95
N VAL A 262 1.16 -8.36 7.99
CA VAL A 262 0.88 -9.09 6.74
C VAL A 262 0.50 -10.55 7.02
N GLY A 263 1.28 -11.24 7.86
CA GLY A 263 1.01 -12.63 8.22
C GLY A 263 -0.29 -12.80 8.98
N ILE A 264 -0.57 -11.91 9.93
CA ILE A 264 -1.80 -11.95 10.73
C ILE A 264 -3.05 -11.69 9.88
N GLU A 265 -3.03 -10.68 9.01
CA GLU A 265 -4.16 -10.37 8.13
C GLU A 265 -4.47 -11.50 7.15
N LEU A 266 -3.45 -12.00 6.45
CA LEU A 266 -3.61 -13.13 5.51
C LEU A 266 -3.98 -14.42 6.25
N GLY A 267 -3.35 -14.69 7.41
CA GLY A 267 -3.71 -15.82 8.26
C GLY A 267 -5.17 -15.79 8.70
N GLN A 268 -5.68 -14.61 9.09
CA GLN A 268 -7.10 -14.45 9.45
C GLN A 268 -8.01 -14.72 8.26
N ALA A 269 -7.70 -14.20 7.07
CA ALA A 269 -8.51 -14.43 5.88
C ALA A 269 -8.58 -15.93 5.54
N PHE A 270 -7.43 -16.61 5.45
CA PHE A 270 -7.36 -18.04 5.13
C PHE A 270 -7.96 -18.92 6.23
N MET A 271 -7.81 -18.55 7.50
CA MET A 271 -8.50 -19.25 8.60
C MET A 271 -10.01 -19.20 8.43
N THR A 272 -10.55 -18.04 8.09
CA THR A 272 -11.99 -17.87 7.85
C THR A 272 -12.45 -18.61 6.59
N PHE A 273 -11.58 -18.75 5.58
CA PHE A 273 -11.85 -19.53 4.38
C PHE A 273 -11.81 -21.05 4.65
N GLY A 274 -11.28 -21.50 5.79
CA GLY A 274 -11.30 -22.89 6.23
C GLY A 274 -9.93 -23.53 6.54
N SER A 275 -8.83 -22.79 6.41
CA SER A 275 -7.49 -23.29 6.77
C SER A 275 -7.31 -23.38 8.28
N LYS A 276 -6.61 -24.42 8.73
CA LYS A 276 -6.01 -24.46 10.08
C LYS A 276 -4.71 -23.64 10.04
N VAL A 277 -4.70 -22.50 10.72
CA VAL A 277 -3.58 -21.56 10.67
C VAL A 277 -2.72 -21.67 11.94
N THR A 278 -1.41 -21.86 11.75
CA THR A 278 -0.40 -21.76 12.81
C THR A 278 0.59 -20.66 12.50
N VAL A 279 0.74 -19.70 13.41
CA VAL A 279 1.72 -18.60 13.32
C VAL A 279 2.95 -18.96 14.17
N ILE A 280 4.13 -18.84 13.56
CA ILE A 280 5.43 -18.97 14.23
C ILE A 280 6.04 -17.57 14.29
N GLU A 281 6.29 -17.06 15.50
CA GLU A 281 6.89 -15.76 15.74
C GLU A 281 8.07 -15.88 16.71
N MET A 282 9.21 -15.33 16.32
CA MET A 282 10.43 -15.36 17.10
C MET A 282 10.38 -14.40 18.30
N MET A 283 9.62 -13.30 18.17
CA MET A 283 9.42 -12.34 19.26
C MET A 283 8.42 -12.89 20.29
N ASP A 284 8.32 -12.22 21.43
CA ASP A 284 7.39 -12.55 22.52
C ASP A 284 5.93 -12.18 22.22
N CYS A 285 5.68 -11.40 21.16
CA CYS A 285 4.36 -10.92 20.79
C CYS A 285 4.16 -10.88 19.27
N ILE A 286 2.90 -10.90 18.84
CA ILE A 286 2.52 -10.61 17.45
C ILE A 286 2.41 -9.10 17.23
N VAL A 287 2.47 -8.65 15.97
CA VAL A 287 2.40 -7.23 15.57
C VAL A 287 3.23 -6.29 16.47
N PRO A 288 4.53 -6.55 16.66
CA PRO A 288 5.37 -5.88 17.66
C PRO A 288 5.54 -4.36 17.45
N ALA A 289 5.11 -3.84 16.30
CA ALA A 289 5.10 -2.39 16.04
C ALA A 289 3.88 -1.67 16.63
N MET A 290 2.91 -2.41 17.15
CA MET A 290 1.69 -1.88 17.77
C MET A 290 1.87 -1.74 19.28
N ASP A 291 0.93 -1.03 19.92
CA ASP A 291 0.84 -0.99 21.38
C ASP A 291 0.71 -2.40 21.98
N ALA A 292 1.36 -2.62 23.12
CA ALA A 292 1.41 -3.94 23.77
C ALA A 292 0.01 -4.47 24.16
N GLU A 293 -0.89 -3.59 24.57
CA GLU A 293 -2.26 -3.96 24.91
C GLU A 293 -3.05 -4.36 23.66
N VAL A 294 -2.86 -3.65 22.53
CA VAL A 294 -3.46 -3.99 21.23
C VAL A 294 -2.95 -5.35 20.76
N SER A 295 -1.64 -5.60 20.80
CA SER A 295 -1.03 -6.88 20.45
C SER A 295 -1.61 -8.03 21.27
N LYS A 296 -1.66 -7.86 22.60
CA LYS A 296 -2.20 -8.87 23.52
C LYS A 296 -3.69 -9.17 23.25
N ASN A 297 -4.51 -8.14 23.07
CA ASN A 297 -5.94 -8.31 22.83
C ASN A 297 -6.18 -8.97 21.45
N LEU A 298 -5.45 -8.56 20.41
CA LEU A 298 -5.54 -9.17 19.09
C LEU A 298 -5.20 -10.66 19.15
N ARG A 299 -4.11 -11.03 19.85
CA ARG A 299 -3.74 -12.42 20.05
C ARG A 299 -4.87 -13.23 20.68
N LEU A 300 -5.44 -12.75 21.78
CA LEU A 300 -6.54 -13.43 22.46
C LEU A 300 -7.78 -13.63 21.56
N ILE A 301 -8.10 -12.64 20.72
CA ILE A 301 -9.21 -12.73 19.76
C ILE A 301 -8.92 -13.80 18.70
N LEU A 302 -7.73 -13.81 18.12
CA LEU A 302 -7.36 -14.75 17.07
C LEU A 302 -7.27 -16.18 17.59
N GLU A 303 -6.71 -16.41 18.79
CA GLU A 303 -6.68 -17.73 19.44
C GLU A 303 -8.09 -18.24 19.75
N ARG A 304 -9.01 -17.38 20.20
CA ARG A 304 -10.43 -17.75 20.39
C ARG A 304 -11.13 -18.12 19.07
N LYS A 305 -10.70 -17.53 17.97
CA LYS A 305 -11.21 -17.89 16.63
C LYS A 305 -10.59 -19.18 16.08
N GLY A 306 -9.58 -19.75 16.74
CA GLY A 306 -8.97 -21.03 16.37
C GLY A 306 -7.57 -20.93 15.76
N MET A 307 -6.97 -19.74 15.71
CA MET A 307 -5.57 -19.59 15.26
C MET A 307 -4.60 -20.09 16.33
N THR A 308 -3.64 -20.91 15.95
CA THR A 308 -2.54 -21.31 16.82
C THR A 308 -1.41 -20.29 16.71
N ILE A 309 -0.99 -19.67 17.82
CA ILE A 309 0.06 -18.63 17.81
C ILE A 309 1.21 -19.08 18.73
N LEU A 310 2.36 -19.32 18.12
CA LEU A 310 3.58 -19.74 18.78
C LEU A 310 4.58 -18.59 18.78
N THR A 311 4.60 -17.82 19.86
CA THR A 311 5.63 -16.78 20.11
C THR A 311 6.88 -17.39 20.70
N GLU A 312 7.98 -16.63 20.75
CA GLU A 312 9.30 -17.08 21.23
C GLU A 312 9.73 -18.38 20.57
N THR A 313 9.37 -18.55 19.28
CA THR A 313 9.55 -19.80 18.54
C THR A 313 10.35 -19.51 17.28
N LYS A 314 11.56 -20.09 17.23
CA LYS A 314 12.49 -19.92 16.11
C LYS A 314 12.34 -21.06 15.11
N LEU A 315 12.24 -20.70 13.84
CA LEU A 315 12.30 -21.66 12.73
C LEU A 315 13.74 -22.18 12.56
N GLU A 316 13.92 -23.50 12.48
CA GLU A 316 15.24 -24.13 12.30
C GLU A 316 15.44 -24.68 10.90
N GLU A 317 14.44 -25.40 10.36
CA GLU A 317 14.52 -26.06 9.07
C GLU A 317 13.11 -26.32 8.51
N ILE A 318 12.99 -26.35 7.20
CA ILE A 318 11.81 -26.83 6.47
C ILE A 318 12.22 -28.00 5.60
N VAL A 319 11.50 -29.10 5.69
CA VAL A 319 11.73 -30.29 4.87
C VAL A 319 10.46 -30.57 4.07
N GLU A 320 10.58 -30.63 2.75
CA GLU A 320 9.47 -31.04 1.89
C GLU A 320 9.45 -32.57 1.76
N GLU A 321 8.36 -33.19 2.21
CA GLU A 321 8.14 -34.61 2.18
C GLU A 321 6.71 -34.94 1.74
N ASN A 322 6.57 -35.85 0.74
CA ASN A 322 5.27 -36.29 0.24
C ASN A 322 4.30 -35.14 -0.15
N GLY A 323 4.81 -34.03 -0.69
CA GLY A 323 4.02 -32.87 -1.11
C GLY A 323 3.51 -32.02 0.05
N LYS A 324 4.07 -32.16 1.25
CA LYS A 324 3.82 -31.34 2.43
C LYS A 324 5.13 -30.82 3.01
N LEU A 325 5.02 -29.78 3.82
CA LEU A 325 6.12 -29.23 4.58
C LEU A 325 6.13 -29.81 5.99
N ARG A 326 7.29 -30.28 6.42
CA ARG A 326 7.60 -30.55 7.83
C ARG A 326 8.50 -29.42 8.33
N ILE A 327 7.98 -28.62 9.22
CA ILE A 327 8.58 -27.38 9.71
C ILE A 327 9.12 -27.64 11.12
N LYS A 328 10.44 -27.61 11.25
CA LYS A 328 11.13 -27.79 12.53
C LYS A 328 11.28 -26.46 13.23
N VAL A 329 10.92 -26.43 14.50
CA VAL A 329 10.97 -25.26 15.36
C VAL A 329 11.71 -25.57 16.65
N GLU A 330 12.45 -24.60 17.17
CA GLU A 330 13.28 -24.75 18.36
C GLU A 330 12.46 -25.20 19.58
N GLY A 331 12.84 -26.33 20.15
CA GLY A 331 12.28 -26.83 21.42
C GLY A 331 10.83 -27.30 21.39
N LYS A 332 10.24 -27.51 20.21
CA LYS A 332 8.84 -27.97 20.04
C LYS A 332 8.75 -29.13 19.03
N GLU A 333 7.59 -29.74 18.95
CA GLU A 333 7.31 -30.75 17.94
C GLU A 333 7.26 -30.12 16.53
N ASP A 334 7.62 -30.91 15.52
CA ASP A 334 7.55 -30.52 14.12
C ASP A 334 6.10 -30.22 13.71
N ILE A 335 5.91 -29.19 12.89
CA ILE A 335 4.59 -28.79 12.38
C ILE A 335 4.46 -29.25 10.93
N VAL A 336 3.39 -29.96 10.60
CA VAL A 336 3.10 -30.37 9.23
C VAL A 336 2.13 -29.40 8.58
N ALA A 337 2.47 -28.94 7.39
CA ALA A 337 1.65 -27.98 6.64
C ALA A 337 1.58 -28.32 5.15
N ASP A 338 0.50 -27.87 4.50
CA ASP A 338 0.37 -27.95 3.04
C ASP A 338 1.12 -26.80 2.36
N LYS A 339 1.11 -25.63 2.98
CA LYS A 339 1.80 -24.42 2.53
C LYS A 339 2.36 -23.63 3.72
N ALA A 340 3.40 -22.85 3.46
CA ALA A 340 3.91 -21.88 4.43
C ALA A 340 3.98 -20.48 3.82
N LEU A 341 3.59 -19.45 4.57
CA LEU A 341 3.72 -18.03 4.19
C LEU A 341 4.90 -17.39 4.92
N LEU A 342 5.89 -16.91 4.18
CA LEU A 342 6.99 -16.11 4.71
C LEU A 342 6.55 -14.63 4.83
N SER A 343 6.41 -14.13 6.04
CA SER A 343 5.94 -12.77 6.34
C SER A 343 6.73 -12.05 7.43
N ILE A 344 8.05 -12.20 7.40
CA ILE A 344 9.01 -11.65 8.39
C ILE A 344 9.36 -10.17 8.17
N GLY A 345 8.64 -9.49 7.30
CA GLY A 345 8.81 -8.08 6.99
C GLY A 345 9.33 -7.81 5.59
N ARG A 346 9.67 -6.54 5.33
CA ARG A 346 10.12 -6.04 4.03
C ARG A 346 11.38 -5.19 4.19
N VAL A 347 12.25 -5.24 3.18
CA VAL A 347 13.46 -4.43 3.10
C VAL A 347 13.37 -3.46 1.93
N PRO A 348 14.02 -2.28 1.97
CA PRO A 348 14.06 -1.36 0.84
C PRO A 348 14.56 -2.05 -0.42
N ASP A 349 13.92 -1.77 -1.55
CA ASP A 349 14.42 -2.20 -2.84
C ASP A 349 15.34 -1.12 -3.42
N LEU A 350 16.63 -1.34 -3.28
CA LEU A 350 17.68 -0.46 -3.77
C LEU A 350 18.36 -0.99 -5.05
N GLU A 351 17.78 -2.03 -5.67
CA GLU A 351 18.29 -2.55 -6.94
C GLU A 351 18.02 -1.58 -8.07
N GLY A 352 19.04 -1.37 -8.92
CA GLY A 352 18.92 -0.52 -10.10
C GLY A 352 18.85 0.98 -9.81
N ILE A 353 19.22 1.46 -8.61
CA ILE A 353 19.26 2.91 -8.33
C ILE A 353 20.20 3.65 -9.32
N GLY A 354 21.22 2.97 -9.86
CA GLY A 354 22.10 3.52 -10.88
C GLY A 354 23.54 3.78 -10.40
N GLU A 355 24.15 4.85 -10.93
CA GLU A 355 25.57 5.15 -10.77
C GLU A 355 25.90 5.99 -9.52
N VAL A 356 24.94 6.11 -8.60
CA VAL A 356 25.09 6.88 -7.36
C VAL A 356 25.23 5.97 -6.16
N GLU A 357 26.02 6.39 -5.19
CA GLU A 357 26.15 5.72 -3.90
C GLU A 357 25.52 6.57 -2.81
N PHE A 358 24.69 5.96 -1.97
CA PHE A 358 24.06 6.60 -0.83
C PHE A 358 24.67 6.11 0.47
N GLU A 359 24.72 6.99 1.48
CA GLU A 359 24.94 6.55 2.85
C GLU A 359 23.74 5.74 3.33
N LEU A 360 24.03 4.53 3.83
CA LEU A 360 22.99 3.63 4.34
C LEU A 360 23.06 3.53 5.87
N ASP A 361 21.88 3.53 6.51
CA ASP A 361 21.68 3.14 7.88
C ASP A 361 20.78 1.90 7.92
N ARG A 362 21.29 0.77 8.42
CA ARG A 362 20.60 -0.51 8.49
C ARG A 362 19.93 -0.92 7.16
N GLY A 363 20.62 -0.71 6.04
CA GLY A 363 20.14 -1.02 4.70
C GLY A 363 19.13 -0.02 4.13
N ARG A 364 18.87 1.10 4.79
CA ARG A 364 18.00 2.20 4.33
C ARG A 364 18.85 3.40 3.93
N ILE A 365 18.43 4.12 2.91
CA ILE A 365 19.08 5.38 2.53
C ILE A 365 18.92 6.37 3.69
N LYS A 366 20.06 6.89 4.16
CA LYS A 366 20.06 7.90 5.22
C LYS A 366 19.57 9.24 4.67
N VAL A 367 18.59 9.80 5.32
CA VAL A 367 17.99 11.10 4.97
C VAL A 367 18.14 12.09 6.10
N HIS A 368 18.16 13.39 5.77
CA HIS A 368 18.11 14.50 6.72
C HIS A 368 16.67 14.98 6.93
N GLY A 369 16.45 15.97 7.81
CA GLY A 369 15.13 16.40 8.26
C GLY A 369 14.10 16.76 7.17
N ASN A 370 14.54 17.07 5.96
CA ASN A 370 13.66 17.32 4.80
C ASN A 370 13.56 16.14 3.84
N PHE A 371 13.82 14.91 4.30
CA PHE A 371 13.89 13.70 3.49
C PHE A 371 14.90 13.74 2.32
N CYS A 372 15.86 14.70 2.36
CA CYS A 372 16.93 14.78 1.38
C CYS A 372 18.08 13.86 1.77
N SER A 373 18.64 13.15 0.78
CA SER A 373 19.83 12.32 0.92
C SER A 373 21.03 13.01 0.25
N ARG A 374 22.21 12.79 0.76
CA ARG A 374 23.47 13.18 0.11
C ARG A 374 24.06 11.98 -0.62
N TYR A 375 24.51 12.18 -1.85
CA TYR A 375 25.33 11.20 -2.54
C TYR A 375 26.70 11.13 -1.86
N LEU A 376 27.21 9.91 -1.63
CA LEU A 376 28.57 9.74 -1.13
C LEU A 376 29.58 9.95 -2.27
N ARG A 377 29.29 9.40 -3.46
CA ARG A 377 30.04 9.58 -4.69
C ARG A 377 29.26 9.03 -5.90
N THR A 378 29.67 9.40 -7.09
CA THR A 378 29.28 8.73 -8.34
C THR A 378 30.24 7.59 -8.64
N ARG A 379 29.74 6.44 -9.03
CA ARG A 379 30.56 5.28 -9.45
C ARG A 379 31.25 5.52 -10.78
#